data_ca7c63e281eeee12c12b251bf54b4ae5
#
_entry.id   ca7c63e281eeee12c12b251bf54b4ae5
#
_cell.length_a   1.000
_cell.length_b   1.000
_cell.length_c   1.000
_cell.angle_alpha   90.00
_cell.angle_beta   90.00
_cell.angle_gamma   90.00
#
_symmetry.space_group_name_H-M   'P 1'
#
loop_
_entity.id
_entity.type
_entity.pdbx_description
1 polymer ?
#
loop_
_entity_poly.entity_id
_entity_poly.type
_entity_poly.pdbx_seq_one_letter_code
_entity_poly.pdbx_strand_id
1 'polypeptide(L)'
;MPTNKDLPPLTSATGMPVADNLNIITAGPRGPALLEDIWLIEKLAHFDREVIPERRMHAKGSGAHGMFTVTHDITKYSKAAIFSEVGKQTPVFTRFSTVAGERGAADAERDIRGFAIKFYTEEGNWDIVGNNTPVFFFRDPLRFSDLNHAIKRDPRTGLRSADNNWDFWTLLPEALHQVTIVMSERGIPRSYRHMHGFGSHTFSLINAANERVWVKFHFRTQQGIENLTDAEAEAMIGKDRETHGRDLFESIERGDFPRWTLFIQTMTEAQARDFPFNPFDLTKVWPKADYPLQEVGVFELNRNPENFFAEVEQAAFSPANIVPGISVSPDKMLQARLFSYGDTQRYRLGVNFNHIPVNAPKCPFHSYHRDGAMRTDGNLGRTPSYFPNSLGEWQDQPALHEPPLPINGDAAHWDHRVDDDHYQQPGDLFRLMNATQRQALFDNTARQIGGAAVHIQERHIGNCSKADPAYGEGVRQALARLK
;
A
#
# COMPACT_ATOMS: atom_id res chain seq x y z
N MET A 1 21.48 40.62 1.68
CA MET A 1 20.06 40.25 1.58
C MET A 1 19.57 40.79 0.26
N PRO A 2 18.81 40.02 -0.55
CA PRO A 2 18.22 40.57 -1.78
C PRO A 2 17.31 41.74 -1.42
N THR A 3 17.38 42.80 -2.24
CA THR A 3 16.56 43.99 -2.04
C THR A 3 15.08 43.63 -2.23
N ASN A 4 14.25 44.02 -1.28
CA ASN A 4 12.83 43.65 -1.10
C ASN A 4 11.84 44.10 -2.22
N LYS A 5 12.33 44.47 -3.42
CA LYS A 5 11.48 45.08 -4.44
C LYS A 5 10.70 44.12 -5.34
N ASP A 6 11.05 42.81 -5.33
CA ASP A 6 10.46 41.82 -6.24
C ASP A 6 9.71 40.69 -5.51
N LEU A 7 9.57 40.75 -4.18
CA LEU A 7 8.83 39.72 -3.40
C LEU A 7 7.35 40.07 -3.29
N PRO A 8 6.43 39.10 -3.44
CA PRO A 8 5.01 39.37 -3.24
C PRO A 8 4.74 39.83 -1.80
N PRO A 9 3.86 40.79 -1.57
CA PRO A 9 3.51 41.25 -0.23
C PRO A 9 2.80 40.13 0.54
N LEU A 10 3.17 39.94 1.81
CA LEU A 10 2.53 38.96 2.68
C LEU A 10 1.13 39.47 3.07
N THR A 11 0.15 38.55 3.05
CA THR A 11 -1.21 38.80 3.49
C THR A 11 -1.69 37.68 4.43
N SER A 12 -2.74 37.94 5.23
CA SER A 12 -3.54 36.91 5.88
C SER A 12 -4.28 36.06 4.84
N ALA A 13 -4.90 34.96 5.28
CA ALA A 13 -5.74 34.11 4.43
C ALA A 13 -6.98 34.84 3.87
N THR A 14 -7.42 35.92 4.55
CA THR A 14 -8.52 36.78 4.10
C THR A 14 -8.05 37.98 3.25
N GLY A 15 -6.74 38.08 2.94
CA GLY A 15 -6.18 39.10 2.10
C GLY A 15 -5.74 40.38 2.81
N MET A 16 -5.80 40.45 4.14
CA MET A 16 -5.32 41.62 4.91
C MET A 16 -3.79 41.74 4.79
N PRO A 17 -3.22 42.88 4.38
CA PRO A 17 -1.78 43.08 4.35
C PRO A 17 -1.14 42.93 5.75
N VAL A 18 -0.03 42.20 5.84
CA VAL A 18 0.72 42.01 7.08
C VAL A 18 1.82 43.05 7.20
N ALA A 19 1.68 43.92 8.21
CA ALA A 19 2.61 45.05 8.42
C ALA A 19 3.96 44.58 9.02
N ASP A 20 3.93 43.65 9.95
CA ASP A 20 5.12 43.09 10.58
C ASP A 20 4.90 41.57 10.84
N ASN A 21 5.83 40.76 10.35
CA ASN A 21 5.81 39.29 10.56
C ASN A 21 6.89 38.82 11.54
N LEU A 22 7.62 39.73 12.17
CA LEU A 22 8.67 39.42 13.14
C LEU A 22 8.29 39.76 14.57
N ASN A 23 7.42 40.77 14.75
CA ASN A 23 7.05 41.26 16.05
C ASN A 23 5.52 41.30 16.22
N ILE A 24 5.04 40.81 17.37
CA ILE A 24 3.62 40.88 17.74
C ILE A 24 3.28 42.26 18.30
N ILE A 25 1.99 42.58 18.32
CA ILE A 25 1.48 43.77 18.98
C ILE A 25 1.52 43.61 20.49
N THR A 26 2.17 44.54 21.18
CA THR A 26 2.28 44.56 22.67
C THR A 26 1.98 45.94 23.21
N ALA A 27 1.63 46.00 24.48
CA ALA A 27 1.43 47.26 25.20
C ALA A 27 2.81 47.86 25.63
N GLY A 28 3.52 48.48 24.64
CA GLY A 28 4.88 48.93 24.77
C GLY A 28 5.93 47.83 24.68
N PRO A 29 7.25 48.19 24.67
CA PRO A 29 8.32 47.22 24.36
C PRO A 29 8.47 46.07 25.35
N ARG A 30 7.92 46.14 26.52
CA ARG A 30 7.98 45.13 27.60
C ARG A 30 6.61 44.71 28.11
N GLY A 31 5.55 45.19 27.46
CA GLY A 31 4.18 44.92 27.87
C GLY A 31 3.66 43.58 27.33
N PRO A 32 2.47 43.16 27.78
CA PRO A 32 1.85 41.95 27.30
C PRO A 32 1.41 42.02 25.84
N ALA A 33 1.27 40.84 25.20
CA ALA A 33 0.66 40.73 23.90
C ALA A 33 -0.81 41.13 23.92
N LEU A 34 -1.30 41.73 22.82
CA LEU A 34 -2.68 42.12 22.66
C LEU A 34 -3.40 41.22 21.67
N LEU A 35 -4.61 40.79 22.00
CA LEU A 35 -5.44 39.90 21.15
C LEU A 35 -5.94 40.60 19.87
N GLU A 36 -5.79 41.91 19.75
CA GLU A 36 -6.06 42.63 18.48
C GLU A 36 -5.02 42.38 17.43
N ASP A 37 -3.95 41.63 17.72
CA ASP A 37 -3.02 41.14 16.69
C ASP A 37 -3.65 39.96 15.91
N ILE A 38 -4.43 40.32 14.89
CA ILE A 38 -5.18 39.34 14.07
C ILE A 38 -4.24 38.39 13.34
N TRP A 39 -3.06 38.85 12.92
CA TRP A 39 -2.07 38.00 12.24
C TRP A 39 -1.50 36.93 13.18
N LEU A 40 -1.19 37.28 14.42
CA LEU A 40 -0.78 36.31 15.44
C LEU A 40 -1.83 35.23 15.66
N ILE A 41 -3.10 35.64 15.83
CA ILE A 41 -4.21 34.68 16.06
C ILE A 41 -4.36 33.72 14.88
N GLU A 42 -4.39 34.24 13.65
CA GLU A 42 -4.54 33.42 12.43
C GLU A 42 -3.37 32.45 12.28
N LYS A 43 -2.13 32.95 12.42
CA LYS A 43 -0.91 32.17 12.26
C LYS A 43 -0.84 31.01 13.24
N LEU A 44 -1.13 31.24 14.52
CA LEU A 44 -1.14 30.17 15.54
C LEU A 44 -2.30 29.19 15.32
N ALA A 45 -3.51 29.71 15.09
CA ALA A 45 -4.68 28.85 14.87
C ALA A 45 -4.55 27.96 13.64
N HIS A 46 -3.91 28.43 12.56
CA HIS A 46 -3.62 27.61 11.39
C HIS A 46 -2.56 26.55 11.69
N PHE A 47 -1.44 26.96 12.31
CA PHE A 47 -0.34 26.07 12.66
C PHE A 47 -0.79 24.87 13.50
N ASP A 48 -1.66 25.08 14.51
CA ASP A 48 -2.20 24.01 15.35
C ASP A 48 -2.96 22.94 14.56
N ARG A 49 -3.36 23.21 13.32
CA ARG A 49 -4.19 22.36 12.48
C ARG A 49 -3.54 21.97 11.14
N GLU A 50 -2.25 22.23 10.97
CA GLU A 50 -1.46 21.82 9.78
C GLU A 50 -1.16 20.32 9.73
N VAL A 51 -2.00 19.52 10.38
CA VAL A 51 -1.85 18.07 10.49
C VAL A 51 -3.16 17.37 10.13
N ILE A 52 -3.02 16.17 9.54
CA ILE A 52 -4.11 15.23 9.36
C ILE A 52 -3.74 13.93 10.09
N PRO A 53 -4.71 13.06 10.44
CA PRO A 53 -4.40 11.76 11.02
C PRO A 53 -3.44 10.97 10.13
N GLU A 54 -2.40 10.38 10.71
CA GLU A 54 -1.54 9.46 9.96
C GLU A 54 -2.34 8.24 9.50
N ARG A 55 -1.90 7.57 8.45
CA ARG A 55 -2.47 6.29 8.03
C ARG A 55 -2.32 5.28 9.15
N ARG A 56 -3.39 4.50 9.40
CA ARG A 56 -3.38 3.48 10.47
C ARG A 56 -2.26 2.46 10.28
N MET A 57 -2.01 2.07 9.02
CA MET A 57 -0.83 1.35 8.55
C MET A 57 -0.20 2.16 7.43
N HIS A 58 1.07 1.92 7.11
CA HIS A 58 1.78 2.61 6.04
C HIS A 58 1.96 4.12 6.28
N ALA A 59 2.07 4.56 7.53
CA ALA A 59 2.20 5.98 7.86
C ALA A 59 3.49 6.59 7.29
N LYS A 60 4.64 5.92 7.49
CA LYS A 60 5.93 6.31 6.89
C LYS A 60 6.00 5.88 5.43
N GLY A 61 6.29 6.82 4.54
CA GLY A 61 6.44 6.51 3.11
C GLY A 61 6.75 7.71 2.25
N SER A 62 7.07 7.43 0.98
CA SER A 62 7.42 8.41 -0.05
C SER A 62 6.71 8.08 -1.34
N GLY A 63 6.58 9.05 -2.23
CA GLY A 63 5.89 8.85 -3.52
C GLY A 63 6.54 9.60 -4.66
N ALA A 64 6.25 9.17 -5.88
CA ALA A 64 6.68 9.81 -7.10
C ALA A 64 5.65 9.61 -8.22
N HIS A 65 5.67 10.50 -9.18
CA HIS A 65 4.88 10.42 -10.40
C HIS A 65 5.68 9.73 -11.51
N GLY A 66 4.97 9.21 -12.49
CA GLY A 66 5.59 8.56 -13.63
C GLY A 66 4.62 8.23 -14.73
N MET A 67 5.05 7.28 -15.57
CA MET A 67 4.30 6.83 -16.74
C MET A 67 4.32 5.31 -16.83
N PHE A 68 3.17 4.70 -17.06
CA PHE A 68 3.05 3.31 -17.46
C PHE A 68 2.92 3.23 -18.97
N THR A 69 3.68 2.34 -19.60
CA THR A 69 3.64 2.08 -21.05
C THR A 69 3.35 0.61 -21.30
N VAL A 70 2.32 0.31 -22.09
CA VAL A 70 2.00 -1.06 -22.51
C VAL A 70 3.07 -1.55 -23.51
N THR A 71 3.65 -2.73 -23.26
CA THR A 71 4.66 -3.35 -24.14
C THR A 71 4.15 -4.60 -24.83
N HIS A 72 3.13 -5.25 -24.28
CA HIS A 72 2.57 -6.50 -24.80
C HIS A 72 1.04 -6.44 -24.84
N ASP A 73 0.46 -7.00 -25.88
CA ASP A 73 -0.99 -7.08 -26.04
C ASP A 73 -1.60 -8.11 -25.07
N ILE A 74 -2.49 -7.64 -24.22
CA ILE A 74 -3.32 -8.46 -23.32
C ILE A 74 -4.82 -8.26 -23.53
N THR A 75 -5.24 -7.68 -24.66
CA THR A 75 -6.65 -7.41 -24.99
C THR A 75 -7.52 -8.68 -25.01
N LYS A 76 -6.91 -9.85 -25.24
CA LYS A 76 -7.60 -11.14 -25.09
C LYS A 76 -8.10 -11.41 -23.66
N TYR A 77 -7.55 -10.74 -22.64
CA TYR A 77 -7.93 -10.89 -21.25
C TYR A 77 -8.71 -9.70 -20.70
N SER A 78 -8.43 -8.48 -21.18
CA SER A 78 -9.03 -7.27 -20.64
C SER A 78 -9.45 -6.29 -21.71
N LYS A 79 -10.68 -5.77 -21.59
CA LYS A 79 -11.18 -4.66 -22.42
C LYS A 79 -10.81 -3.28 -21.86
N ALA A 80 -10.08 -3.19 -20.74
CA ALA A 80 -9.74 -1.93 -20.11
C ALA A 80 -8.93 -1.05 -21.08
N ALA A 81 -9.32 0.21 -21.20
CA ALA A 81 -8.72 1.15 -22.13
C ALA A 81 -7.22 1.32 -21.90
N ILE A 82 -6.75 1.21 -20.66
CA ILE A 82 -5.31 1.26 -20.33
C ILE A 82 -4.48 0.22 -21.09
N PHE A 83 -5.06 -0.92 -21.49
CA PHE A 83 -4.40 -2.02 -22.18
C PHE A 83 -4.77 -2.13 -23.69
N SER A 84 -5.47 -1.14 -24.23
CA SER A 84 -6.08 -1.22 -25.56
C SER A 84 -5.08 -1.38 -26.73
N GLU A 85 -3.85 -0.92 -26.56
CA GLU A 85 -2.82 -0.99 -27.60
C GLU A 85 -1.40 -0.96 -27.02
N VAL A 86 -0.48 -1.61 -27.70
CA VAL A 86 0.95 -1.56 -27.39
C VAL A 86 1.48 -0.14 -27.68
N GLY A 87 2.28 0.39 -26.76
CA GLY A 87 2.79 1.76 -26.80
C GLY A 87 1.92 2.79 -26.07
N LYS A 88 0.69 2.42 -25.67
CA LYS A 88 -0.17 3.31 -24.92
C LYS A 88 0.46 3.70 -23.58
N GLN A 89 0.39 4.99 -23.28
CA GLN A 89 0.93 5.57 -22.06
C GLN A 89 -0.18 6.06 -21.13
N THR A 90 -0.02 5.75 -19.83
CA THR A 90 -0.95 6.17 -18.77
C THR A 90 -0.16 6.78 -17.63
N PRO A 91 -0.46 8.03 -17.19
CA PRO A 91 0.19 8.64 -16.04
C PRO A 91 -0.07 7.83 -14.77
N VAL A 92 0.95 7.75 -13.91
CA VAL A 92 0.86 7.05 -12.62
C VAL A 92 1.34 7.92 -11.46
N PHE A 93 0.83 7.65 -10.27
CA PHE A 93 1.41 8.05 -9.00
C PHE A 93 1.63 6.83 -8.14
N THR A 94 2.86 6.65 -7.66
CA THR A 94 3.22 5.49 -6.81
C THR A 94 3.64 5.96 -5.44
N ARG A 95 3.15 5.25 -4.39
CA ARG A 95 3.59 5.47 -3.03
C ARG A 95 4.15 4.20 -2.43
N PHE A 96 5.39 4.28 -1.93
CA PHE A 96 6.06 3.25 -1.14
C PHE A 96 5.98 3.60 0.34
N SER A 97 6.03 2.58 1.22
CA SER A 97 5.92 2.79 2.67
C SER A 97 6.42 1.57 3.44
N THR A 98 6.80 1.75 4.70
CA THR A 98 6.79 0.65 5.68
C THR A 98 5.35 0.33 6.06
N VAL A 99 5.09 -0.76 6.78
CA VAL A 99 3.74 -1.18 7.17
C VAL A 99 3.45 -0.83 8.63
N ALA A 100 4.27 -1.31 9.57
CA ALA A 100 4.06 -1.13 11.00
C ALA A 100 4.57 0.22 11.53
N GLY A 101 5.52 0.86 10.85
CA GLY A 101 6.14 2.11 11.28
C GLY A 101 5.15 3.27 11.36
N GLU A 102 5.26 4.06 12.42
CA GLU A 102 4.58 5.35 12.55
C GLU A 102 5.26 6.38 11.61
N ARG A 103 4.69 7.59 11.48
CA ARG A 103 5.20 8.63 10.57
C ARG A 103 6.68 8.97 10.75
N GLY A 104 7.19 8.94 11.99
CA GLY A 104 8.59 9.20 12.34
C GLY A 104 9.50 7.97 12.35
N ALA A 105 9.03 6.79 11.94
CA ALA A 105 9.84 5.58 11.86
C ALA A 105 10.94 5.69 10.81
N ALA A 106 11.92 4.80 10.86
CA ALA A 106 12.97 4.74 9.86
C ALA A 106 12.54 3.91 8.65
N ASP A 107 13.03 4.29 7.45
CA ASP A 107 12.73 3.58 6.21
C ASP A 107 13.35 2.18 6.16
N ALA A 108 14.54 1.99 6.74
CA ALA A 108 15.29 0.74 6.69
C ALA A 108 14.95 -0.25 7.83
N GLU A 109 13.80 -0.11 8.49
CA GLU A 109 13.32 -1.11 9.45
C GLU A 109 12.95 -2.43 8.74
N ARG A 110 13.10 -3.57 9.47
CA ARG A 110 12.61 -4.86 8.98
C ARG A 110 11.08 -4.87 9.03
N ASP A 111 10.48 -4.85 7.84
CA ASP A 111 9.04 -4.76 7.66
C ASP A 111 8.66 -5.15 6.22
N ILE A 112 7.39 -5.40 5.99
CA ILE A 112 6.81 -5.38 4.63
C ILE A 112 6.90 -3.95 4.09
N ARG A 113 7.00 -3.81 2.78
CA ARG A 113 6.88 -2.50 2.12
C ARG A 113 5.57 -2.41 1.36
N GLY A 114 4.82 -1.34 1.60
CA GLY A 114 3.70 -0.97 0.76
C GLY A 114 4.18 -0.59 -0.64
N PHE A 115 3.39 -0.98 -1.64
CA PHE A 115 3.63 -0.74 -3.06
C PHE A 115 2.28 -0.38 -3.69
N ALA A 116 1.90 0.89 -3.60
CA ALA A 116 0.60 1.38 -4.07
C ALA A 116 0.78 2.22 -5.33
N ILE A 117 0.05 1.88 -6.38
CA ILE A 117 0.07 2.59 -7.67
C ILE A 117 -1.35 3.04 -7.99
N LYS A 118 -1.49 4.30 -8.37
CA LYS A 118 -2.68 4.89 -8.98
C LYS A 118 -2.38 5.12 -10.45
N PHE A 119 -3.18 4.51 -11.32
CA PHE A 119 -3.18 4.75 -12.76
C PHE A 119 -4.31 5.72 -13.08
N TYR A 120 -3.98 6.86 -13.67
CA TYR A 120 -4.96 7.85 -14.10
C TYR A 120 -5.39 7.53 -15.54
N THR A 121 -6.33 6.57 -15.66
CA THR A 121 -6.80 6.12 -16.96
C THR A 121 -7.84 7.06 -17.55
N GLU A 122 -8.17 6.90 -18.82
CA GLU A 122 -9.25 7.63 -19.49
C GLU A 122 -10.66 7.20 -19.08
N GLU A 123 -10.77 6.07 -18.34
CA GLU A 123 -12.04 5.52 -17.82
C GLU A 123 -12.20 5.73 -16.31
N GLY A 124 -11.25 6.41 -15.66
CA GLY A 124 -11.22 6.63 -14.22
C GLY A 124 -9.87 6.27 -13.60
N ASN A 125 -9.78 6.35 -12.29
CA ASN A 125 -8.61 5.88 -11.55
C ASN A 125 -8.69 4.36 -11.35
N TRP A 126 -7.59 3.69 -11.66
CA TRP A 126 -7.37 2.31 -11.27
C TRP A 126 -6.24 2.25 -10.25
N ASP A 127 -6.47 1.63 -9.08
CA ASP A 127 -5.47 1.51 -8.03
C ASP A 127 -5.08 0.05 -7.78
N ILE A 128 -3.78 -0.23 -7.78
CA ILE A 128 -3.19 -1.42 -7.20
C ILE A 128 -2.61 -1.04 -5.83
N VAL A 129 -3.19 -1.58 -4.77
CA VAL A 129 -2.75 -1.29 -3.39
C VAL A 129 -2.07 -2.53 -2.83
N GLY A 130 -0.85 -2.75 -3.28
CA GLY A 130 -0.05 -3.94 -3.04
C GLY A 130 1.08 -3.77 -2.04
N ASN A 131 1.94 -4.80 -1.97
CA ASN A 131 3.12 -4.87 -1.13
C ASN A 131 4.32 -5.41 -1.91
N ASN A 132 5.51 -5.39 -1.29
CA ASN A 132 6.70 -6.06 -1.84
C ASN A 132 6.72 -7.58 -1.59
N THR A 133 5.60 -8.14 -1.13
CA THR A 133 5.41 -9.57 -0.86
C THR A 133 4.19 -10.10 -1.62
N PRO A 134 4.26 -11.32 -2.19
CA PRO A 134 3.16 -11.89 -2.97
C PRO A 134 2.01 -12.43 -2.11
N VAL A 135 2.21 -12.54 -0.79
CA VAL A 135 1.26 -13.10 0.17
C VAL A 135 1.08 -12.14 1.35
N PHE A 136 0.15 -12.49 2.26
CA PHE A 136 -0.09 -11.80 3.51
C PHE A 136 -0.20 -12.79 4.68
N PHE A 137 -0.31 -12.31 5.92
CA PHE A 137 -0.28 -13.14 7.13
C PHE A 137 -1.50 -14.06 7.30
N PHE A 138 -2.64 -13.70 6.78
CA PHE A 138 -3.90 -14.42 6.94
C PHE A 138 -4.87 -14.08 5.82
N ARG A 139 -5.91 -14.89 5.72
CA ARG A 139 -6.97 -14.78 4.70
C ARG A 139 -8.29 -14.25 5.24
N ASP A 140 -8.46 -14.20 6.56
CA ASP A 140 -9.68 -13.71 7.20
C ASP A 140 -9.51 -12.25 7.63
N PRO A 141 -10.33 -11.31 7.09
CA PRO A 141 -10.21 -9.89 7.38
C PRO A 141 -10.48 -9.49 8.83
N LEU A 142 -11.18 -10.32 9.63
CA LEU A 142 -11.35 -10.07 11.07
C LEU A 142 -10.03 -9.95 11.81
N ARG A 143 -8.97 -10.62 11.31
CA ARG A 143 -7.62 -10.61 11.92
C ARG A 143 -6.83 -9.33 11.65
N PHE A 144 -7.31 -8.46 10.76
CA PHE A 144 -6.52 -7.28 10.36
C PHE A 144 -6.33 -6.26 11.49
N SER A 145 -7.38 -5.97 12.24
CA SER A 145 -7.29 -5.08 13.42
C SER A 145 -6.39 -5.68 14.50
N ASP A 146 -6.51 -6.98 14.73
CA ASP A 146 -5.72 -7.70 15.75
C ASP A 146 -4.23 -7.70 15.38
N LEU A 147 -3.89 -7.97 14.10
CA LEU A 147 -2.51 -7.81 13.62
C LEU A 147 -1.97 -6.43 13.95
N ASN A 148 -2.74 -5.40 13.65
CA ASN A 148 -2.33 -4.02 13.87
C ASN A 148 -2.05 -3.76 15.36
N HIS A 149 -2.93 -4.21 16.25
CA HIS A 149 -2.74 -4.06 17.70
C HIS A 149 -1.51 -4.84 18.19
N ALA A 150 -1.29 -6.06 17.68
CA ALA A 150 -0.16 -6.91 18.08
C ALA A 150 1.21 -6.35 17.67
N ILE A 151 1.34 -5.80 16.46
CA ILE A 151 2.64 -5.36 15.92
C ILE A 151 2.99 -3.91 16.23
N LYS A 152 2.02 -3.06 16.62
CA LYS A 152 2.29 -1.64 16.93
C LYS A 152 2.71 -1.45 18.38
N ARG A 153 1.81 -1.02 19.23
CA ARG A 153 2.15 -0.59 20.60
C ARG A 153 1.33 -1.32 21.64
N ASP A 154 2.00 -1.81 22.67
CA ASP A 154 1.34 -2.33 23.87
C ASP A 154 0.51 -1.23 24.55
N PRO A 155 -0.77 -1.47 24.90
CA PRO A 155 -1.67 -0.44 25.39
C PRO A 155 -1.29 0.10 26.78
N ARG A 156 -0.51 -0.65 27.57
CA ARG A 156 -0.07 -0.23 28.89
C ARG A 156 1.21 0.58 28.85
N THR A 157 2.16 0.18 28.01
CA THR A 157 3.51 0.73 28.05
C THR A 157 3.78 1.72 26.92
N GLY A 158 3.00 1.68 25.82
CA GLY A 158 3.28 2.41 24.60
C GLY A 158 4.51 1.89 23.84
N LEU A 159 5.08 0.76 24.24
CA LEU A 159 6.27 0.17 23.61
C LEU A 159 5.89 -0.93 22.63
N ARG A 160 6.76 -1.21 21.66
CA ARG A 160 6.65 -2.44 20.85
C ARG A 160 6.95 -3.65 21.75
N SER A 161 6.18 -4.73 21.56
CA SER A 161 6.29 -5.95 22.34
C SER A 161 6.58 -7.14 21.44
N ALA A 162 7.70 -7.81 21.67
CA ALA A 162 8.01 -9.07 20.98
C ALA A 162 6.99 -10.15 21.32
N ASP A 163 6.53 -10.21 22.59
CA ASP A 163 5.48 -11.15 23.01
C ASP A 163 4.21 -10.97 22.20
N ASN A 164 3.66 -9.75 22.16
CA ASN A 164 2.40 -9.48 21.45
C ASN A 164 2.51 -9.84 19.96
N ASN A 165 3.59 -9.41 19.32
CA ASN A 165 3.80 -9.63 17.90
C ASN A 165 3.94 -11.13 17.57
N TRP A 166 4.84 -11.85 18.28
CA TRP A 166 5.14 -13.22 17.99
C TRP A 166 4.08 -14.19 18.51
N ASP A 167 3.38 -13.87 19.61
CA ASP A 167 2.23 -14.65 20.06
C ASP A 167 1.15 -14.66 18.98
N PHE A 168 0.79 -13.49 18.45
CA PHE A 168 -0.20 -13.39 17.39
C PHE A 168 0.21 -14.18 16.13
N TRP A 169 1.44 -13.98 15.64
CA TRP A 169 1.89 -14.68 14.42
C TRP A 169 1.96 -16.20 14.60
N THR A 170 2.40 -16.67 15.76
CA THR A 170 2.62 -18.11 15.98
C THR A 170 1.32 -18.87 16.26
N LEU A 171 0.27 -18.20 16.72
CA LEU A 171 -1.08 -18.76 16.87
C LEU A 171 -1.83 -18.86 15.54
N LEU A 172 -1.33 -18.25 14.48
CA LEU A 172 -1.88 -18.29 13.12
C LEU A 172 -0.91 -19.03 12.20
N PRO A 173 -1.04 -20.37 12.04
CA PRO A 173 -0.11 -21.15 11.20
C PRO A 173 -0.01 -20.63 9.76
N GLU A 174 -1.09 -20.11 9.19
CA GLU A 174 -1.13 -19.49 7.87
C GLU A 174 -0.20 -18.26 7.72
N ALA A 175 0.20 -17.66 8.85
CA ALA A 175 1.12 -16.52 8.83
C ALA A 175 2.56 -16.91 8.48
N LEU A 176 2.93 -18.19 8.62
CA LEU A 176 4.32 -18.64 8.46
C LEU A 176 4.92 -18.27 7.11
N HIS A 177 4.17 -18.36 6.02
CA HIS A 177 4.67 -17.99 4.69
C HIS A 177 5.11 -16.54 4.63
N GLN A 178 4.27 -15.62 5.09
CA GLN A 178 4.60 -14.20 5.13
C GLN A 178 5.73 -13.90 6.12
N VAL A 179 5.72 -14.52 7.30
CA VAL A 179 6.78 -14.37 8.33
C VAL A 179 8.12 -14.83 7.77
N THR A 180 8.17 -15.96 7.04
CA THR A 180 9.40 -16.46 6.39
C THR A 180 9.97 -15.42 5.42
N ILE A 181 9.12 -14.75 4.62
CA ILE A 181 9.57 -13.69 3.71
C ILE A 181 10.12 -12.49 4.50
N VAL A 182 9.41 -12.02 5.52
CA VAL A 182 9.83 -10.86 6.33
C VAL A 182 11.13 -11.13 7.11
N MET A 183 11.33 -12.36 7.58
CA MET A 183 12.55 -12.76 8.30
C MET A 183 13.71 -13.10 7.36
N SER A 184 13.45 -13.34 6.07
CA SER A 184 14.51 -13.50 5.07
C SER A 184 15.26 -12.17 4.82
N GLU A 185 16.24 -12.20 3.93
CA GLU A 185 16.94 -11.01 3.45
C GLU A 185 15.99 -9.95 2.89
N ARG A 186 14.86 -10.37 2.29
CA ARG A 186 13.86 -9.48 1.68
C ARG A 186 13.09 -8.59 2.66
N GLY A 187 13.21 -8.83 3.95
CA GLY A 187 12.59 -8.01 4.99
C GLY A 187 13.17 -6.59 5.09
N ILE A 188 14.37 -6.36 4.57
CA ILE A 188 14.99 -5.03 4.51
C ILE A 188 15.56 -4.80 3.10
N PRO A 189 14.74 -4.35 2.13
CA PRO A 189 15.29 -3.95 0.84
C PRO A 189 16.26 -2.76 0.99
N ARG A 190 17.28 -2.70 0.15
CA ARG A 190 18.26 -1.61 0.17
C ARG A 190 17.62 -0.24 -0.06
N SER A 191 16.61 -0.19 -0.92
CA SER A 191 15.76 0.99 -1.16
C SER A 191 14.43 0.55 -1.79
N TYR A 192 13.51 1.50 -2.00
CA TYR A 192 12.26 1.24 -2.72
C TYR A 192 12.48 0.78 -4.16
N ARG A 193 13.58 1.18 -4.79
CA ARG A 193 13.92 0.79 -6.18
C ARG A 193 14.34 -0.67 -6.31
N HIS A 194 14.87 -1.27 -5.25
CA HIS A 194 15.48 -2.60 -5.24
C HIS A 194 14.54 -3.69 -4.71
N MET A 195 13.24 -3.50 -4.83
CA MET A 195 12.24 -4.49 -4.44
C MET A 195 11.19 -4.71 -5.53
N HIS A 196 10.66 -5.93 -5.60
CA HIS A 196 9.46 -6.21 -6.40
C HIS A 196 8.21 -5.65 -5.71
N GLY A 197 7.14 -5.46 -6.50
CA GLY A 197 5.80 -5.18 -6.02
C GLY A 197 4.81 -6.26 -6.45
N PHE A 198 3.74 -6.43 -5.70
CA PHE A 198 2.70 -7.42 -5.99
C PHE A 198 1.33 -6.82 -5.65
N GLY A 199 0.34 -7.11 -6.49
CA GLY A 199 -1.06 -6.87 -6.12
C GLY A 199 -1.49 -7.74 -4.94
N SER A 200 -0.76 -8.82 -4.67
CA SER A 200 -0.94 -9.86 -3.65
C SER A 200 -2.25 -10.63 -3.81
N HIS A 201 -3.38 -9.93 -3.87
CA HIS A 201 -4.71 -10.50 -4.10
C HIS A 201 -4.85 -11.15 -5.48
N THR A 202 -5.86 -11.99 -5.60
CA THR A 202 -6.44 -12.34 -6.89
C THR A 202 -7.48 -11.28 -7.28
N PHE A 203 -7.36 -10.75 -8.49
CA PHE A 203 -8.34 -9.87 -9.13
C PHE A 203 -8.96 -10.60 -10.32
N SER A 204 -9.75 -9.90 -11.12
CA SER A 204 -10.22 -10.43 -12.40
C SER A 204 -9.99 -9.46 -13.54
N LEU A 205 -9.80 -10.02 -14.74
CA LEU A 205 -9.81 -9.30 -16.01
C LEU A 205 -11.03 -9.76 -16.81
N ILE A 206 -11.65 -8.84 -17.55
CA ILE A 206 -12.84 -9.10 -18.37
C ILE A 206 -12.56 -8.56 -19.76
N ASN A 207 -12.64 -9.43 -20.76
CA ASN A 207 -12.35 -9.11 -22.14
C ASN A 207 -13.57 -8.50 -22.89
N ALA A 208 -13.38 -8.17 -24.18
CA ALA A 208 -14.43 -7.59 -25.01
C ALA A 208 -15.62 -8.55 -25.26
N ALA A 209 -15.40 -9.87 -25.16
CA ALA A 209 -16.47 -10.88 -25.24
C ALA A 209 -17.22 -11.05 -23.90
N ASN A 210 -16.91 -10.23 -22.90
CA ASN A 210 -17.43 -10.30 -21.53
C ASN A 210 -17.09 -11.62 -20.82
N GLU A 211 -15.94 -12.20 -21.11
CA GLU A 211 -15.41 -13.39 -20.46
C GLU A 211 -14.44 -12.98 -19.37
N ARG A 212 -14.54 -13.65 -18.19
CA ARG A 212 -13.71 -13.39 -17.02
C ARG A 212 -12.54 -14.37 -16.91
N VAL A 213 -11.38 -13.86 -16.54
CA VAL A 213 -10.24 -14.65 -16.03
C VAL A 213 -9.77 -14.06 -14.69
N TRP A 214 -9.30 -14.92 -13.81
CA TRP A 214 -8.63 -14.50 -12.58
C TRP A 214 -7.21 -14.09 -12.85
N VAL A 215 -6.71 -13.09 -12.12
CA VAL A 215 -5.39 -12.51 -12.37
C VAL A 215 -4.66 -12.18 -11.08
N LYS A 216 -3.34 -12.39 -11.07
CA LYS A 216 -2.42 -11.83 -10.07
C LYS A 216 -1.43 -10.90 -10.77
N PHE A 217 -1.21 -9.71 -10.19
CA PHE A 217 -0.31 -8.68 -10.71
C PHE A 217 1.05 -8.73 -10.02
N HIS A 218 2.14 -8.70 -10.81
CA HIS A 218 3.52 -8.74 -10.36
C HIS A 218 4.31 -7.59 -10.97
N PHE A 219 4.94 -6.78 -10.16
CA PHE A 219 5.81 -5.68 -10.59
C PHE A 219 7.26 -6.07 -10.29
N ARG A 220 8.05 -6.34 -11.31
CA ARG A 220 9.46 -6.74 -11.16
C ARG A 220 10.35 -5.55 -11.39
N THR A 221 11.13 -5.18 -10.36
CA THR A 221 12.13 -4.12 -10.48
C THR A 221 13.15 -4.46 -11.56
N GLN A 222 13.51 -3.47 -12.36
CA GLN A 222 14.57 -3.56 -13.36
C GLN A 222 15.94 -3.19 -12.78
N GLN A 223 16.00 -2.60 -11.58
CA GLN A 223 17.23 -2.23 -10.88
C GLN A 223 17.91 -3.41 -10.17
N GLY A 224 17.25 -4.59 -10.18
CA GLY A 224 17.69 -5.76 -9.42
C GLY A 224 17.20 -5.75 -7.96
N ILE A 225 17.26 -6.91 -7.34
CA ILE A 225 16.95 -7.08 -5.91
C ILE A 225 18.23 -6.90 -5.12
N GLU A 226 18.22 -5.94 -4.20
CA GLU A 226 19.26 -5.74 -3.21
C GLU A 226 18.65 -5.59 -1.83
N ASN A 227 19.28 -6.16 -0.83
CA ASN A 227 18.79 -6.16 0.55
C ASN A 227 19.92 -5.72 1.50
N LEU A 228 19.53 -5.25 2.68
CA LEU A 228 20.44 -4.92 3.77
C LEU A 228 20.40 -6.03 4.82
N THR A 229 21.55 -6.28 5.43
CA THR A 229 21.61 -7.01 6.71
C THR A 229 21.06 -6.12 7.83
N ASP A 230 20.66 -6.71 8.96
CA ASP A 230 20.20 -5.94 10.12
C ASP A 230 21.29 -4.95 10.60
N ALA A 231 22.57 -5.37 10.60
CA ALA A 231 23.67 -4.51 11.02
C ALA A 231 23.89 -3.31 10.07
N GLU A 232 23.81 -3.52 8.76
CA GLU A 232 23.86 -2.43 7.78
C GLU A 232 22.69 -1.48 7.95
N ALA A 233 21.48 -2.01 8.17
CA ALA A 233 20.29 -1.22 8.39
C ALA A 233 20.40 -0.39 9.67
N GLU A 234 20.84 -0.97 10.79
CA GLU A 234 21.07 -0.26 12.05
C GLU A 234 22.08 0.88 11.89
N ALA A 235 23.22 0.61 11.23
CA ALA A 235 24.23 1.62 10.95
C ALA A 235 23.70 2.74 10.05
N MET A 236 22.86 2.41 9.09
CA MET A 236 22.22 3.36 8.19
C MET A 236 21.20 4.23 8.93
N ILE A 237 20.31 3.61 9.70
CA ILE A 237 19.29 4.29 10.52
C ILE A 237 19.92 5.25 11.53
N GLY A 238 21.07 4.88 12.11
CA GLY A 238 21.81 5.73 13.04
C GLY A 238 22.32 7.04 12.41
N LYS A 239 22.46 7.08 11.08
CA LYS A 239 22.91 8.27 10.33
C LYS A 239 21.75 9.00 9.66
N ASP A 240 20.84 8.27 9.06
CA ASP A 240 19.71 8.81 8.31
C ASP A 240 18.51 7.86 8.42
N ARG A 241 17.41 8.37 8.92
CA ARG A 241 16.14 7.60 9.03
C ARG A 241 15.33 7.61 7.73
N GLU A 242 15.67 8.51 6.79
CA GLU A 242 14.93 8.83 5.56
C GLU A 242 15.59 8.19 4.31
N THR A 243 16.35 7.12 4.50
CA THR A 243 17.26 6.56 3.48
C THR A 243 16.58 6.16 2.18
N HIS A 244 15.41 5.51 2.26
CA HIS A 244 14.69 5.03 1.07
C HIS A 244 13.96 6.17 0.36
N GLY A 245 13.37 7.10 1.14
CA GLY A 245 12.75 8.30 0.60
C GLY A 245 13.77 9.18 -0.11
N ARG A 246 14.95 9.37 0.49
CA ARG A 246 16.06 10.11 -0.09
C ARG A 246 16.56 9.45 -1.38
N ASP A 247 16.82 8.15 -1.37
CA ASP A 247 17.26 7.41 -2.56
C ASP A 247 16.27 7.56 -3.72
N LEU A 248 14.98 7.43 -3.46
CA LEU A 248 13.94 7.61 -4.48
C LEU A 248 13.97 9.03 -5.05
N PHE A 249 13.96 10.04 -4.18
CA PHE A 249 13.95 11.45 -4.59
C PHE A 249 15.19 11.80 -5.39
N GLU A 250 16.38 11.53 -4.86
CA GLU A 250 17.64 11.88 -5.49
C GLU A 250 17.91 11.11 -6.79
N SER A 251 17.43 9.85 -6.90
CA SER A 251 17.58 9.10 -8.15
C SER A 251 16.79 9.74 -9.28
N ILE A 252 15.59 10.21 -9.00
CA ILE A 252 14.76 10.93 -9.99
C ILE A 252 15.38 12.28 -10.37
N GLU A 253 15.89 13.04 -9.38
CA GLU A 253 16.59 14.30 -9.65
C GLU A 253 17.83 14.14 -10.55
N ARG A 254 18.52 13.02 -10.44
CA ARG A 254 19.69 12.71 -11.29
C ARG A 254 19.32 12.13 -12.67
N GLY A 255 18.05 11.89 -12.93
CA GLY A 255 17.58 11.23 -14.16
C GLY A 255 17.79 9.70 -14.16
N ASP A 256 18.15 9.09 -13.01
CA ASP A 256 18.21 7.64 -12.82
C ASP A 256 16.82 7.10 -12.44
N PHE A 257 15.95 7.05 -13.44
CA PHE A 257 14.53 6.78 -13.23
C PHE A 257 14.25 5.33 -12.86
N PRO A 258 13.64 5.06 -11.69
CA PRO A 258 13.27 3.72 -11.29
C PRO A 258 12.20 3.11 -12.22
N ARG A 259 12.38 1.83 -12.57
CA ARG A 259 11.49 1.10 -13.50
C ARG A 259 11.09 -0.25 -12.96
N TRP A 260 9.85 -0.65 -13.27
CA TRP A 260 9.32 -1.98 -13.00
C TRP A 260 8.56 -2.49 -14.21
N THR A 261 8.76 -3.77 -14.52
CA THR A 261 7.94 -4.47 -15.50
C THR A 261 6.73 -5.08 -14.83
N LEU A 262 5.55 -4.78 -15.32
CA LEU A 262 4.29 -5.42 -14.92
C LEU A 262 4.14 -6.76 -15.65
N PHE A 263 3.96 -7.81 -14.86
CA PHE A 263 3.56 -9.14 -15.32
C PHE A 263 2.22 -9.52 -14.71
N ILE A 264 1.50 -10.41 -15.40
CA ILE A 264 0.31 -11.07 -14.90
C ILE A 264 0.47 -12.59 -14.89
N GLN A 265 -0.17 -13.24 -13.93
CA GLN A 265 -0.54 -14.66 -14.01
C GLN A 265 -2.05 -14.72 -14.22
N THR A 266 -2.53 -15.58 -15.11
CA THR A 266 -3.95 -15.72 -15.39
C THR A 266 -4.42 -17.15 -15.13
N MET A 267 -5.66 -17.30 -14.66
CA MET A 267 -6.34 -18.56 -14.39
C MET A 267 -7.78 -18.45 -14.86
N THR A 268 -8.26 -19.40 -15.64
CA THR A 268 -9.66 -19.43 -16.05
C THR A 268 -10.58 -19.79 -14.88
N GLU A 269 -11.86 -19.49 -14.97
CA GLU A 269 -12.84 -19.90 -13.96
C GLU A 269 -12.93 -21.42 -13.80
N ALA A 270 -12.73 -22.17 -14.90
CA ALA A 270 -12.68 -23.64 -14.86
C ALA A 270 -11.45 -24.14 -14.09
N GLN A 271 -10.27 -23.63 -14.40
CA GLN A 271 -9.05 -23.95 -13.67
C GLN A 271 -9.16 -23.60 -12.17
N ALA A 272 -9.82 -22.49 -11.84
CA ALA A 272 -9.99 -22.08 -10.44
C ALA A 272 -10.89 -23.04 -9.66
N ARG A 273 -11.89 -23.65 -10.29
CA ARG A 273 -12.74 -24.66 -9.65
C ARG A 273 -12.00 -25.93 -9.33
N ASP A 274 -11.08 -26.33 -10.19
CA ASP A 274 -10.32 -27.59 -10.10
C ASP A 274 -8.94 -27.39 -9.41
N PHE A 275 -8.64 -26.17 -8.95
CA PHE A 275 -7.36 -25.85 -8.34
C PHE A 275 -7.22 -26.57 -6.97
N PRO A 276 -6.04 -27.12 -6.64
CA PRO A 276 -5.86 -27.99 -5.45
C PRO A 276 -6.07 -27.27 -4.11
N PHE A 277 -6.07 -25.96 -4.10
CA PHE A 277 -6.40 -25.14 -2.92
C PHE A 277 -7.20 -23.89 -3.36
N ASN A 278 -7.70 -23.11 -2.41
CA ASN A 278 -8.47 -21.90 -2.75
C ASN A 278 -7.59 -20.90 -3.53
N PRO A 279 -7.86 -20.64 -4.84
CA PRO A 279 -7.05 -19.72 -5.65
C PRO A 279 -7.16 -18.25 -5.21
N PHE A 280 -8.11 -17.93 -4.33
CA PHE A 280 -8.33 -16.62 -3.73
C PHE A 280 -7.68 -16.50 -2.35
N ASP A 281 -6.91 -17.50 -1.91
CA ASP A 281 -6.21 -17.48 -0.64
C ASP A 281 -5.00 -16.54 -0.72
N LEU A 282 -5.05 -15.44 0.04
CA LEU A 282 -3.99 -14.44 0.10
C LEU A 282 -2.71 -14.94 0.77
N THR A 283 -2.74 -16.07 1.48
CA THR A 283 -1.55 -16.65 2.11
C THR A 283 -0.73 -17.53 1.16
N LYS A 284 -1.23 -17.73 -0.08
CA LYS A 284 -0.66 -18.64 -1.07
C LYS A 284 -0.34 -17.95 -2.39
N VAL A 285 0.66 -18.51 -3.08
CA VAL A 285 1.02 -18.12 -4.46
C VAL A 285 0.54 -19.17 -5.44
N TRP A 286 0.30 -18.77 -6.68
CA TRP A 286 0.12 -19.71 -7.79
C TRP A 286 1.49 -20.15 -8.30
N PRO A 287 1.74 -21.46 -8.51
CA PRO A 287 3.01 -21.94 -9.04
C PRO A 287 3.30 -21.35 -10.43
N LYS A 288 4.49 -20.80 -10.61
CA LYS A 288 4.86 -20.16 -11.89
C LYS A 288 5.10 -21.18 -13.01
N ALA A 289 5.36 -22.44 -12.67
CA ALA A 289 5.47 -23.52 -13.64
C ALA A 289 4.12 -23.80 -14.32
N ASP A 290 3.02 -23.72 -13.53
CA ASP A 290 1.66 -24.02 -14.02
C ASP A 290 0.97 -22.75 -14.55
N TYR A 291 1.26 -21.61 -13.96
CA TYR A 291 0.73 -20.28 -14.31
C TYR A 291 1.89 -19.32 -14.57
N PRO A 292 2.47 -19.35 -15.80
CA PRO A 292 3.64 -18.55 -16.13
C PRO A 292 3.33 -17.05 -16.13
N LEU A 293 4.36 -16.26 -15.83
CA LEU A 293 4.28 -14.80 -15.91
C LEU A 293 4.20 -14.35 -17.37
N GLN A 294 3.23 -13.50 -17.68
CA GLN A 294 3.05 -12.86 -18.98
C GLN A 294 3.33 -11.36 -18.82
N GLU A 295 4.20 -10.82 -19.64
CA GLU A 295 4.55 -9.40 -19.62
C GLU A 295 3.39 -8.55 -20.15
N VAL A 296 3.18 -7.37 -19.55
CA VAL A 296 2.12 -6.42 -19.91
C VAL A 296 2.70 -5.07 -20.30
N GLY A 297 3.61 -4.53 -19.49
CA GLY A 297 4.14 -3.20 -19.71
C GLY A 297 5.18 -2.80 -18.67
N VAL A 298 5.69 -1.59 -18.80
CA VAL A 298 6.71 -1.02 -17.92
C VAL A 298 6.17 0.30 -17.35
N PHE A 299 6.34 0.52 -16.06
CA PHE A 299 6.19 1.85 -15.51
C PHE A 299 7.54 2.39 -15.02
N GLU A 300 7.71 3.68 -15.21
CA GLU A 300 8.88 4.45 -14.85
C GLU A 300 8.44 5.60 -13.95
N LEU A 301 9.18 5.87 -12.89
CA LEU A 301 8.97 7.04 -12.04
C LEU A 301 10.01 8.10 -12.42
N ASN A 302 9.55 9.25 -12.93
CA ASN A 302 10.41 10.25 -13.56
C ASN A 302 10.14 11.69 -13.10
N ARG A 303 9.25 11.86 -12.09
CA ARG A 303 8.98 13.19 -11.53
C ARG A 303 8.71 13.11 -10.03
N ASN A 304 9.45 13.88 -9.27
CA ASN A 304 9.22 14.06 -7.85
C ASN A 304 7.95 14.87 -7.57
N PRO A 305 7.31 14.71 -6.39
CA PRO A 305 6.25 15.62 -5.96
C PRO A 305 6.83 17.04 -5.74
N GLU A 306 6.06 18.05 -6.08
CA GLU A 306 6.40 19.45 -5.79
C GLU A 306 6.12 19.80 -4.31
N ASN A 307 5.11 19.15 -3.72
CA ASN A 307 4.76 19.33 -2.31
C ASN A 307 4.39 17.98 -1.67
N PHE A 308 5.14 17.59 -0.65
CA PHE A 308 4.96 16.30 0.02
C PHE A 308 3.57 16.16 0.64
N PHE A 309 3.05 17.20 1.31
CA PHE A 309 1.73 17.13 1.93
C PHE A 309 0.63 17.00 0.87
N ALA A 310 0.65 17.84 -0.14
CA ALA A 310 -0.37 17.87 -1.18
C ALA A 310 -0.43 16.58 -2.01
N GLU A 311 0.71 15.99 -2.34
CA GLU A 311 0.81 14.91 -3.32
C GLU A 311 1.10 13.54 -2.70
N VAL A 312 1.78 13.47 -1.53
CA VAL A 312 2.15 12.21 -0.89
C VAL A 312 1.30 11.94 0.36
N GLU A 313 1.20 12.94 1.27
CA GLU A 313 0.45 12.76 2.51
C GLU A 313 -1.06 12.68 2.26
N GLN A 314 -1.59 13.50 1.35
CA GLN A 314 -3.00 13.49 0.98
C GLN A 314 -3.37 12.43 -0.07
N ALA A 315 -2.41 11.70 -0.65
CA ALA A 315 -2.72 10.62 -1.57
C ALA A 315 -3.61 9.56 -0.91
N ALA A 316 -4.70 9.22 -1.59
CA ALA A 316 -5.69 8.23 -1.18
C ALA A 316 -5.75 7.11 -2.21
N PHE A 317 -5.40 5.90 -1.79
CA PHE A 317 -5.52 4.70 -2.61
C PHE A 317 -6.69 3.86 -2.12
N SER A 318 -7.35 3.15 -3.03
CA SER A 318 -8.41 2.20 -2.70
C SER A 318 -8.45 1.05 -3.71
N PRO A 319 -8.47 -0.23 -3.26
CA PRO A 319 -8.72 -1.35 -4.15
C PRO A 319 -10.08 -1.30 -4.85
N ALA A 320 -11.01 -0.46 -4.37
CA ALA A 320 -12.30 -0.23 -5.00
C ALA A 320 -12.23 0.72 -6.22
N ASN A 321 -11.08 1.36 -6.46
CA ASN A 321 -10.86 2.13 -7.67
C ASN A 321 -10.51 1.15 -8.80
N ILE A 322 -11.52 0.77 -9.57
CA ILE A 322 -11.44 -0.13 -10.71
C ILE A 322 -12.02 0.56 -11.95
N VAL A 323 -11.70 0.04 -13.13
CA VAL A 323 -12.19 0.52 -14.42
C VAL A 323 -12.79 -0.64 -15.23
N PRO A 324 -13.63 -0.41 -16.24
CA PRO A 324 -14.17 -1.48 -17.07
C PRO A 324 -13.08 -2.41 -17.60
N GLY A 325 -13.30 -3.72 -17.50
CA GLY A 325 -12.30 -4.71 -17.91
C GLY A 325 -11.30 -5.14 -16.82
N ILE A 326 -11.33 -4.49 -15.67
CA ILE A 326 -10.59 -4.88 -14.45
C ILE A 326 -11.57 -4.92 -13.28
N SER A 327 -11.63 -6.02 -12.55
CA SER A 327 -12.57 -6.17 -11.44
C SER A 327 -11.97 -6.95 -10.27
N VAL A 328 -12.77 -7.11 -9.23
CA VAL A 328 -12.40 -7.80 -8.00
C VAL A 328 -12.62 -9.30 -8.10
N SER A 329 -12.33 -10.02 -7.04
CA SER A 329 -12.53 -11.47 -6.91
C SER A 329 -13.20 -11.83 -5.58
N PRO A 330 -13.57 -13.12 -5.35
CA PRO A 330 -14.05 -13.61 -4.07
C PRO A 330 -13.00 -13.66 -2.93
N ASP A 331 -11.80 -13.17 -3.13
CA ASP A 331 -10.79 -13.03 -2.06
C ASP A 331 -11.38 -12.25 -0.89
N LYS A 332 -11.50 -12.91 0.28
CA LYS A 332 -12.16 -12.35 1.47
C LYS A 332 -11.47 -11.09 1.98
N MET A 333 -10.12 -11.08 1.94
CA MET A 333 -9.35 -9.90 2.34
C MET A 333 -9.56 -8.74 1.37
N LEU A 334 -9.59 -9.01 0.05
CA LEU A 334 -9.88 -7.99 -0.95
C LEU A 334 -11.26 -7.38 -0.73
N GLN A 335 -12.28 -8.22 -0.53
CA GLN A 335 -13.65 -7.76 -0.30
C GLN A 335 -13.76 -6.81 0.90
N ALA A 336 -13.13 -7.13 2.03
CA ALA A 336 -13.11 -6.24 3.19
C ALA A 336 -12.34 -4.93 2.92
N ARG A 337 -11.28 -4.98 2.12
CA ARG A 337 -10.49 -3.81 1.75
C ARG A 337 -11.25 -2.83 0.85
N LEU A 338 -12.27 -3.29 0.08
CA LEU A 338 -13.12 -2.41 -0.72
C LEU A 338 -13.87 -1.39 0.14
N PHE A 339 -14.29 -1.78 1.33
CA PHE A 339 -14.92 -0.88 2.30
C PHE A 339 -13.89 -0.08 3.10
N SER A 340 -12.92 -0.77 3.72
CA SER A 340 -12.02 -0.22 4.72
C SER A 340 -11.19 0.98 4.23
N TYR A 341 -10.74 0.95 2.97
CA TYR A 341 -9.94 2.04 2.41
C TYR A 341 -10.75 3.32 2.20
N GLY A 342 -11.97 3.21 1.66
CA GLY A 342 -12.86 4.36 1.52
C GLY A 342 -13.24 4.98 2.86
N ASP A 343 -13.46 4.16 3.87
CA ASP A 343 -13.78 4.59 5.23
C ASP A 343 -12.62 5.38 5.86
N THR A 344 -11.42 4.81 5.86
CA THR A 344 -10.25 5.48 6.44
C THR A 344 -9.87 6.78 5.71
N GLN A 345 -10.06 6.86 4.39
CA GLN A 345 -9.78 8.09 3.64
C GLN A 345 -10.79 9.21 3.99
N ARG A 346 -12.07 8.88 4.19
CA ARG A 346 -13.05 9.84 4.68
C ARG A 346 -12.71 10.38 6.07
N TYR A 347 -12.23 9.51 6.96
CA TYR A 347 -11.74 9.92 8.28
C TYR A 347 -10.53 10.85 8.20
N ARG A 348 -9.54 10.52 7.35
CA ARG A 348 -8.28 11.27 7.25
C ARG A 348 -8.40 12.58 6.50
N LEU A 349 -9.17 12.61 5.41
CA LEU A 349 -9.16 13.65 4.40
C LEU A 349 -10.52 14.32 4.19
N GLY A 350 -11.58 13.76 4.76
CA GLY A 350 -12.94 14.23 4.57
C GLY A 350 -13.67 13.55 3.41
N VAL A 351 -14.99 13.76 3.34
CA VAL A 351 -15.88 13.08 2.39
C VAL A 351 -15.54 13.36 0.91
N ASN A 352 -14.99 14.54 0.63
CA ASN A 352 -14.65 14.97 -0.71
C ASN A 352 -13.17 14.72 -1.09
N PHE A 353 -12.51 13.74 -0.48
CA PHE A 353 -11.09 13.43 -0.73
C PHE A 353 -10.76 13.12 -2.20
N ASN A 354 -11.73 12.66 -2.98
CA ASN A 354 -11.56 12.42 -4.42
C ASN A 354 -11.44 13.72 -5.26
N HIS A 355 -11.71 14.89 -4.67
CA HIS A 355 -11.48 16.18 -5.31
C HIS A 355 -10.09 16.78 -5.05
N ILE A 356 -9.31 16.19 -4.14
CA ILE A 356 -7.91 16.57 -3.94
C ILE A 356 -7.14 16.21 -5.22
N PRO A 357 -6.32 17.12 -5.79
CA PRO A 357 -5.73 16.96 -7.12
C PRO A 357 -5.01 15.63 -7.38
N VAL A 358 -4.27 15.12 -6.39
CA VAL A 358 -3.56 13.82 -6.51
C VAL A 358 -4.54 12.63 -6.52
N ASN A 359 -5.74 12.78 -6.01
CA ASN A 359 -6.76 11.73 -5.94
C ASN A 359 -7.81 11.86 -7.07
N ALA A 360 -7.95 13.04 -7.64
CA ALA A 360 -8.96 13.30 -8.66
C ALA A 360 -8.68 12.50 -9.94
N PRO A 361 -9.72 11.93 -10.59
CA PRO A 361 -9.58 11.39 -11.93
C PRO A 361 -9.09 12.47 -12.90
N LYS A 362 -8.30 12.06 -13.90
CA LYS A 362 -7.81 12.96 -14.95
C LYS A 362 -8.60 12.86 -16.25
N CYS A 363 -9.61 11.99 -16.27
CA CYS A 363 -10.61 11.90 -17.33
C CYS A 363 -11.82 12.78 -16.99
N PRO A 364 -12.68 13.10 -17.97
CA PRO A 364 -14.01 13.62 -17.69
C PRO A 364 -14.79 12.63 -16.82
N PHE A 365 -15.34 13.11 -15.71
CA PHE A 365 -16.17 12.28 -14.84
C PHE A 365 -17.42 13.03 -14.43
N HIS A 366 -18.50 12.27 -14.22
CA HIS A 366 -19.84 12.80 -13.90
C HIS A 366 -20.40 12.02 -12.73
N SER A 367 -20.25 12.56 -11.53
CA SER A 367 -20.86 12.00 -10.31
C SER A 367 -21.84 13.03 -9.77
N TYR A 368 -23.06 12.61 -9.39
CA TYR A 368 -24.03 13.49 -8.76
C TYR A 368 -23.94 13.50 -7.23
N HIS A 369 -22.84 12.98 -6.68
CA HIS A 369 -22.50 13.18 -5.26
C HIS A 369 -22.20 14.65 -5.03
N ARG A 370 -22.83 15.26 -4.03
CA ARG A 370 -22.71 16.69 -3.73
C ARG A 370 -22.63 16.94 -2.24
N ASP A 371 -22.40 18.20 -1.90
CA ASP A 371 -22.33 18.69 -0.53
C ASP A 371 -21.14 18.09 0.28
N GLY A 372 -21.14 18.24 1.57
CA GLY A 372 -20.09 17.79 2.47
C GLY A 372 -18.95 18.80 2.63
N ALA A 373 -18.13 18.60 3.65
CA ALA A 373 -17.04 19.50 3.99
C ALA A 373 -16.06 19.71 2.83
N MET A 374 -15.56 20.93 2.70
CA MET A 374 -14.53 21.33 1.72
C MET A 374 -14.94 21.12 0.25
N ARG A 375 -16.22 21.20 -0.07
CA ARG A 375 -16.71 21.22 -1.45
C ARG A 375 -16.55 22.62 -2.04
N THR A 376 -15.58 22.82 -2.93
CA THR A 376 -15.17 24.13 -3.45
C THR A 376 -15.28 24.26 -4.96
N ASP A 377 -15.79 23.24 -5.65
CA ASP A 377 -15.83 23.10 -7.11
C ASP A 377 -17.18 23.52 -7.75
N GLY A 378 -17.95 24.36 -7.06
CA GLY A 378 -19.29 24.77 -7.53
C GLY A 378 -20.38 23.73 -7.30
N ASN A 379 -20.06 22.56 -6.71
CA ASN A 379 -21.02 21.57 -6.21
C ASN A 379 -22.09 21.15 -7.22
N LEU A 380 -21.71 20.99 -8.50
CA LEU A 380 -22.56 20.61 -9.64
C LEU A 380 -23.67 21.63 -10.00
N GLY A 381 -23.61 22.84 -9.47
CA GLY A 381 -24.52 23.91 -9.82
C GLY A 381 -26.00 23.51 -9.63
N ARG A 382 -26.80 23.59 -10.70
CA ARG A 382 -28.25 23.32 -10.70
C ARG A 382 -28.63 21.90 -11.10
N THR A 383 -27.66 21.02 -11.40
CA THR A 383 -27.97 19.65 -11.84
C THR A 383 -28.70 18.87 -10.76
N PRO A 384 -29.64 17.97 -11.09
CA PRO A 384 -30.31 17.15 -10.11
C PRO A 384 -29.34 16.19 -9.43
N SER A 385 -29.55 15.89 -8.15
CA SER A 385 -28.74 14.98 -7.34
C SER A 385 -29.44 13.62 -7.15
N TYR A 386 -30.29 13.22 -8.07
CA TYR A 386 -31.05 11.97 -8.01
C TYR A 386 -31.18 11.33 -9.39
N PHE A 387 -31.33 10.01 -9.39
CA PHE A 387 -31.57 9.19 -10.57
C PHE A 387 -32.61 8.12 -10.24
N PRO A 388 -33.55 7.78 -11.14
CA PRO A 388 -33.77 8.40 -12.45
C PRO A 388 -34.40 9.79 -12.35
N ASN A 389 -34.24 10.61 -13.41
CA ASN A 389 -34.93 11.90 -13.52
C ASN A 389 -35.41 12.13 -14.96
N SER A 390 -36.40 13.01 -15.11
CA SER A 390 -36.96 13.37 -16.41
C SER A 390 -36.33 14.64 -17.03
N LEU A 391 -35.22 15.12 -16.46
CA LEU A 391 -34.56 16.36 -16.85
C LEU A 391 -33.48 16.16 -17.90
N GLY A 392 -33.17 14.93 -18.31
CA GLY A 392 -32.17 14.59 -19.31
C GLY A 392 -30.75 14.61 -18.78
N GLU A 393 -30.59 14.62 -17.47
CA GLU A 393 -29.31 14.56 -16.76
C GLU A 393 -29.04 13.12 -16.29
N TRP A 394 -27.81 12.66 -16.42
CA TRP A 394 -27.33 11.35 -16.03
C TRP A 394 -27.93 10.17 -16.81
N GLN A 395 -27.07 9.26 -17.18
CA GLN A 395 -27.45 7.97 -17.75
C GLN A 395 -26.45 6.90 -17.28
N ASP A 396 -26.97 5.70 -17.07
CA ASP A 396 -26.17 4.51 -16.86
C ASP A 396 -25.58 3.99 -18.19
N GLN A 397 -24.65 3.03 -18.10
CA GLN A 397 -23.98 2.43 -19.25
C GLN A 397 -24.14 0.90 -19.19
N PRO A 398 -25.30 0.33 -19.55
CA PRO A 398 -25.55 -1.11 -19.40
C PRO A 398 -24.59 -2.02 -20.15
N ALA A 399 -23.96 -1.53 -21.21
CA ALA A 399 -22.91 -2.26 -21.96
C ALA A 399 -21.67 -2.59 -21.12
N LEU A 400 -21.50 -1.93 -19.98
CA LEU A 400 -20.39 -2.17 -19.04
C LEU A 400 -20.71 -3.22 -17.98
N HIS A 401 -21.89 -3.84 -17.98
CA HIS A 401 -22.20 -4.91 -17.06
C HIS A 401 -21.16 -6.03 -17.16
N GLU A 402 -20.66 -6.44 -15.99
CA GLU A 402 -19.73 -7.58 -15.89
C GLU A 402 -20.50 -8.91 -16.05
N PRO A 403 -19.81 -9.99 -16.44
CA PRO A 403 -20.43 -11.31 -16.47
C PRO A 403 -20.85 -11.70 -15.04
N PRO A 404 -22.02 -12.35 -14.86
CA PRO A 404 -22.43 -12.83 -13.54
C PRO A 404 -21.36 -13.70 -12.89
N LEU A 405 -21.18 -13.54 -11.57
CA LEU A 405 -20.34 -14.44 -10.78
C LEU A 405 -21.26 -15.45 -10.07
N PRO A 406 -21.23 -16.76 -10.42
CA PRO A 406 -21.98 -17.77 -9.72
C PRO A 406 -21.49 -17.92 -8.27
N ILE A 407 -22.37 -17.73 -7.30
CA ILE A 407 -22.09 -17.89 -5.88
C ILE A 407 -23.00 -19.00 -5.35
N ASN A 408 -22.42 -19.97 -4.62
CA ASN A 408 -23.15 -21.07 -4.00
C ASN A 408 -22.58 -21.35 -2.61
N GLY A 409 -23.45 -21.71 -1.66
CA GLY A 409 -23.08 -22.09 -0.29
C GLY A 409 -23.94 -21.41 0.77
N ASP A 410 -24.00 -22.00 1.95
CA ASP A 410 -24.74 -21.49 3.10
C ASP A 410 -23.96 -20.38 3.82
N ALA A 411 -24.68 -19.35 4.25
CA ALA A 411 -24.10 -18.27 5.05
C ALA A 411 -23.91 -18.74 6.50
N ALA A 412 -22.64 -18.85 6.93
CA ALA A 412 -22.27 -19.26 8.29
C ALA A 412 -20.86 -18.75 8.67
N HIS A 413 -20.50 -18.91 9.94
CA HIS A 413 -19.10 -18.73 10.39
C HIS A 413 -18.30 -19.99 10.05
N TRP A 414 -17.73 -20.02 8.85
CA TRP A 414 -16.88 -21.11 8.39
C TRP A 414 -15.44 -20.94 8.86
N ASP A 415 -14.81 -22.01 9.34
CA ASP A 415 -13.37 -22.00 9.58
C ASP A 415 -12.64 -22.18 8.24
N HIS A 416 -12.06 -21.10 7.75
CA HIS A 416 -11.37 -21.07 6.46
C HIS A 416 -10.03 -21.80 6.44
N ARG A 417 -9.62 -22.44 7.55
CA ARG A 417 -8.35 -23.14 7.72
C ARG A 417 -8.50 -24.67 7.68
N VAL A 418 -9.73 -25.19 7.75
CA VAL A 418 -9.99 -26.62 7.98
C VAL A 418 -9.39 -27.53 6.90
N ASP A 419 -9.47 -27.13 5.64
CA ASP A 419 -9.06 -27.97 4.50
C ASP A 419 -7.73 -27.50 3.87
N ASP A 420 -6.86 -26.84 4.66
CA ASP A 420 -5.76 -26.11 4.06
C ASP A 420 -4.42 -26.42 4.67
N ASP A 421 -3.43 -26.68 3.81
CA ASP A 421 -2.04 -26.82 4.20
C ASP A 421 -1.36 -25.45 4.35
N HIS A 422 -0.89 -25.15 5.56
CA HIS A 422 -0.20 -23.90 5.89
C HIS A 422 1.32 -24.02 5.82
N TYR A 423 1.88 -25.20 5.60
CA TYR A 423 3.30 -25.48 5.80
C TYR A 423 4.05 -25.81 4.51
N GLN A 424 3.37 -26.30 3.48
CA GLN A 424 4.02 -26.71 2.23
C GLN A 424 4.72 -25.51 1.57
N GLN A 425 4.01 -24.41 1.29
CA GLN A 425 4.58 -23.28 0.56
C GLN A 425 5.71 -22.53 1.31
N PRO A 426 5.63 -22.28 2.63
CA PRO A 426 6.79 -21.76 3.35
C PRO A 426 7.96 -22.77 3.39
N GLY A 427 7.69 -24.08 3.45
CA GLY A 427 8.71 -25.11 3.30
C GLY A 427 9.36 -25.13 1.91
N ASP A 428 8.56 -24.98 0.84
CA ASP A 428 9.07 -24.86 -0.52
C ASP A 428 9.96 -23.61 -0.67
N LEU A 429 9.52 -22.48 -0.13
CA LEU A 429 10.32 -21.27 -0.11
C LEU A 429 11.65 -21.47 0.63
N PHE A 430 11.62 -22.11 1.79
CA PHE A 430 12.83 -22.44 2.55
C PHE A 430 13.79 -23.35 1.77
N ARG A 431 13.26 -24.36 1.09
CA ARG A 431 14.07 -25.30 0.28
C ARG A 431 14.73 -24.63 -0.92
N LEU A 432 14.11 -23.58 -1.50
CA LEU A 432 14.68 -22.79 -2.58
C LEU A 432 15.84 -21.89 -2.13
N MET A 433 15.98 -21.61 -0.83
CA MET A 433 17.06 -20.76 -0.31
C MET A 433 18.40 -21.50 -0.32
N ASN A 434 19.48 -20.82 -0.69
CA ASN A 434 20.83 -21.32 -0.51
C ASN A 434 21.27 -21.29 0.97
N ALA A 435 22.44 -21.83 1.27
CA ALA A 435 22.93 -21.94 2.66
C ALA A 435 23.06 -20.59 3.38
N THR A 436 23.56 -19.56 2.67
CA THR A 436 23.72 -18.20 3.21
C THR A 436 22.34 -17.58 3.52
N GLN A 437 21.39 -17.73 2.64
CA GLN A 437 20.02 -17.22 2.82
C GLN A 437 19.30 -17.90 3.97
N ARG A 438 19.45 -19.22 4.12
CA ARG A 438 18.91 -19.99 5.26
C ARG A 438 19.53 -19.50 6.58
N GLN A 439 20.85 -19.30 6.61
CA GLN A 439 21.52 -18.82 7.82
C GLN A 439 21.03 -17.39 8.18
N ALA A 440 20.89 -16.51 7.21
CA ALA A 440 20.33 -15.17 7.43
C ALA A 440 18.89 -15.25 7.98
N LEU A 441 18.04 -16.14 7.42
CA LEU A 441 16.69 -16.37 7.91
C LEU A 441 16.68 -16.80 9.38
N PHE A 442 17.56 -17.76 9.77
CA PHE A 442 17.66 -18.24 11.15
C PHE A 442 18.10 -17.13 12.11
N ASP A 443 19.13 -16.38 11.76
CA ASP A 443 19.72 -15.36 12.62
C ASP A 443 18.77 -14.15 12.76
N ASN A 444 18.13 -13.73 11.69
CA ASN A 444 17.14 -12.66 11.71
C ASN A 444 15.90 -13.06 12.54
N THR A 445 15.42 -14.29 12.36
CA THR A 445 14.29 -14.83 13.15
C THR A 445 14.65 -14.87 14.63
N ALA A 446 15.80 -15.43 14.98
CA ALA A 446 16.25 -15.52 16.37
C ALA A 446 16.37 -14.14 17.03
N ARG A 447 16.94 -13.16 16.34
CA ARG A 447 17.06 -11.79 16.83
C ARG A 447 15.71 -11.12 17.09
N GLN A 448 14.76 -11.31 16.19
CA GLN A 448 13.44 -10.69 16.31
C GLN A 448 12.53 -11.36 17.36
N ILE A 449 12.61 -12.70 17.52
CA ILE A 449 11.81 -13.44 18.48
C ILE A 449 12.51 -13.63 19.83
N GLY A 450 13.80 -13.37 19.91
CA GLY A 450 14.62 -13.66 21.10
C GLY A 450 14.13 -12.98 22.40
N GLY A 451 13.47 -11.84 22.27
CA GLY A 451 12.84 -11.13 23.39
C GLY A 451 11.45 -11.65 23.79
N ALA A 452 10.89 -12.60 23.06
CA ALA A 452 9.58 -13.17 23.39
C ALA A 452 9.71 -14.33 24.40
N ALA A 453 8.62 -14.63 25.13
CA ALA A 453 8.57 -15.71 26.08
C ALA A 453 8.89 -17.08 25.43
N VAL A 454 9.54 -17.98 26.19
CA VAL A 454 10.05 -19.27 25.70
C VAL A 454 8.96 -20.11 25.02
N HIS A 455 7.74 -20.14 25.56
CA HIS A 455 6.64 -20.92 24.96
C HIS A 455 6.22 -20.38 23.59
N ILE A 456 6.38 -19.08 23.32
CA ILE A 456 6.13 -18.46 22.02
C ILE A 456 7.24 -18.82 21.04
N GLN A 457 8.51 -18.79 21.49
CA GLN A 457 9.66 -19.23 20.70
C GLN A 457 9.51 -20.69 20.28
N GLU A 458 9.17 -21.59 21.22
CA GLU A 458 8.95 -23.02 20.93
C GLU A 458 7.78 -23.27 19.98
N ARG A 459 6.70 -22.48 20.08
CA ARG A 459 5.59 -22.56 19.13
C ARG A 459 6.03 -22.19 17.71
N HIS A 460 6.85 -21.13 17.57
CA HIS A 460 7.39 -20.75 16.28
C HIS A 460 8.29 -21.85 15.70
N ILE A 461 9.22 -22.38 16.50
CA ILE A 461 10.08 -23.50 16.09
C ILE A 461 9.22 -24.69 15.64
N GLY A 462 8.13 -25.00 16.36
CA GLY A 462 7.20 -26.05 15.99
C GLY A 462 6.53 -25.80 14.63
N ASN A 463 6.11 -24.58 14.34
CA ASN A 463 5.55 -24.20 13.04
C ASN A 463 6.59 -24.31 11.91
N CYS A 464 7.82 -23.83 12.14
CA CYS A 464 8.91 -23.96 11.19
C CYS A 464 9.25 -25.44 10.92
N SER A 465 9.27 -26.29 11.97
CA SER A 465 9.57 -27.73 11.84
C SER A 465 8.51 -28.48 11.03
N LYS A 466 7.26 -28.06 11.08
CA LYS A 466 6.18 -28.63 10.25
C LYS A 466 6.36 -28.26 8.76
N ALA A 467 6.90 -27.09 8.47
CA ALA A 467 7.22 -26.69 7.11
C ALA A 467 8.45 -27.41 6.55
N ASP A 468 9.50 -27.51 7.38
CA ASP A 468 10.72 -28.29 7.11
C ASP A 468 11.49 -28.50 8.41
N PRO A 469 11.88 -29.76 8.78
CA PRO A 469 12.61 -30.03 10.01
C PRO A 469 13.91 -29.22 10.16
N ALA A 470 14.64 -28.98 9.05
CA ALA A 470 15.87 -28.19 9.06
C ALA A 470 15.60 -26.70 9.32
N TYR A 471 14.42 -26.21 8.95
CA TYR A 471 14.02 -24.83 9.25
C TYR A 471 13.82 -24.65 10.76
N GLY A 472 13.06 -25.52 11.40
CA GLY A 472 12.85 -25.43 12.85
C GLY A 472 14.14 -25.62 13.66
N GLU A 473 14.99 -26.56 13.28
CA GLU A 473 16.27 -26.81 13.94
C GLU A 473 17.23 -25.62 13.77
N GLY A 474 17.31 -25.03 12.57
CA GLY A 474 18.13 -23.84 12.32
C GLY A 474 17.72 -22.66 13.18
N VAL A 475 16.42 -22.39 13.37
CA VAL A 475 15.92 -21.33 14.26
C VAL A 475 16.27 -21.66 15.72
N ARG A 476 16.12 -22.93 16.16
CA ARG A 476 16.48 -23.37 17.52
C ARG A 476 17.94 -23.11 17.82
N GLN A 477 18.83 -23.51 16.91
CA GLN A 477 20.28 -23.31 17.06
C GLN A 477 20.64 -21.82 17.07
N ALA A 478 20.00 -21.01 16.24
CA ALA A 478 20.23 -19.58 16.22
C ALA A 478 19.82 -18.91 17.54
N LEU A 479 18.67 -19.28 18.11
CA LEU A 479 18.24 -18.81 19.43
C LEU A 479 19.18 -19.24 20.56
N ALA A 480 19.75 -20.45 20.48
CA ALA A 480 20.70 -20.92 21.47
C ALA A 480 22.01 -20.12 21.47
N ARG A 481 22.40 -19.56 20.31
CA ARG A 481 23.60 -18.70 20.20
C ARG A 481 23.40 -17.28 20.76
N LEU A 482 22.18 -16.83 20.97
CA LEU A 482 21.87 -15.51 21.56
C LEU A 482 21.92 -15.52 23.09
N LYS A 483 21.90 -16.71 23.72
CA LYS A 483 22.00 -16.90 25.17
C LYS A 483 23.44 -17.02 25.59
#